data_704023b206cff7abea7df6a572962cb8
#
_entry.id   704023b206cff7abea7df6a572962cb8
#
_cell.length_a   1.000
_cell.length_b   1.000
_cell.length_c   1.000
_cell.angle_alpha   90.00
_cell.angle_beta   90.00
_cell.angle_gamma   90.00
#
_symmetry.space_group_name_H-M   'P 1'
#
loop_
_entity.id
_entity.type
_entity.pdbx_description
1 polymer ?
#
loop_
_entity_poly.entity_id
_entity_poly.type
_entity_poly.pdbx_seq_one_letter_code
_entity_poly.pdbx_strand_id
1 'polypeptide(L)'
;SAMCSQISRGTGHNCPPSIIQLAVAEVLELTSDLSVYETNMNILYKELTELGFACVKPGGTFYMFPKALEEDAVAFSEKAKKYDLILVPSDSFGVKGYFRIAYCIDTDKVERSLDAFRRLVRSEY
;
A
#
# COMPACT_ATOMS: atom_id res chain seq x y z
N SER A 1 -20.73 5.52 -9.48
CA SER A 1 -19.45 6.28 -9.44
C SER A 1 -19.38 7.40 -10.49
N ALA A 2 -19.81 7.20 -11.75
CA ALA A 2 -19.79 8.27 -12.77
C ALA A 2 -20.63 9.48 -12.38
N MET A 3 -21.81 9.28 -11.79
CA MET A 3 -22.66 10.35 -11.30
C MET A 3 -22.01 11.17 -10.18
N CYS A 4 -21.32 10.53 -9.23
CA CYS A 4 -20.59 11.22 -8.17
C CYS A 4 -19.46 12.09 -8.75
N SER A 5 -18.73 11.60 -9.75
CA SER A 5 -17.71 12.39 -10.45
C SER A 5 -18.29 13.59 -11.17
N GLN A 6 -19.44 13.45 -11.82
CA GLN A 6 -20.11 14.56 -12.51
C GLN A 6 -20.62 15.62 -11.52
N ILE A 7 -21.21 15.19 -10.41
CA ILE A 7 -21.67 16.10 -9.34
C ILE A 7 -20.47 16.85 -8.75
N SER A 8 -19.37 16.16 -8.42
CA SER A 8 -18.16 16.78 -7.90
C SER A 8 -17.62 17.85 -8.83
N ARG A 9 -17.56 17.57 -10.15
CA ARG A 9 -17.14 18.55 -11.17
C ARG A 9 -18.11 19.72 -11.28
N GLY A 10 -19.42 19.46 -11.30
CA GLY A 10 -20.46 20.49 -11.40
C GLY A 10 -20.49 21.43 -10.19
N THR A 11 -20.05 20.96 -9.02
CA THR A 11 -19.94 21.77 -7.79
C THR A 11 -18.57 22.45 -7.62
N GLY A 12 -17.68 22.36 -8.60
CA GLY A 12 -16.38 23.03 -8.57
C GLY A 12 -15.27 22.32 -7.78
N HIS A 13 -15.50 21.10 -7.30
CA HIS A 13 -14.51 20.33 -6.53
C HIS A 13 -13.51 19.55 -7.40
N ASN A 14 -13.32 19.97 -8.64
CA ASN A 14 -12.40 19.36 -9.59
C ASN A 14 -11.05 20.06 -9.70
N CYS A 15 -10.89 21.16 -8.98
CA CYS A 15 -9.65 21.96 -8.98
C CYS A 15 -9.24 22.31 -7.55
N PRO A 16 -7.94 22.45 -7.27
CA PRO A 16 -7.49 22.97 -5.98
C PRO A 16 -8.01 24.40 -5.76
N PRO A 17 -8.32 24.80 -4.52
CA PRO A 17 -8.65 26.19 -4.19
C PRO A 17 -7.52 27.13 -4.62
N SER A 18 -7.87 28.37 -5.04
CA SER A 18 -6.89 29.35 -5.55
C SER A 18 -5.77 29.65 -4.55
N ILE A 19 -6.08 29.70 -3.25
CA ILE A 19 -5.09 29.90 -2.20
C ILE A 19 -4.04 28.78 -2.18
N ILE A 20 -4.46 27.54 -2.40
CA ILE A 20 -3.53 26.40 -2.48
C ILE A 20 -2.68 26.50 -3.74
N GLN A 21 -3.24 26.90 -4.87
CA GLN A 21 -2.50 27.10 -6.11
C GLN A 21 -1.41 28.18 -5.94
N LEU A 22 -1.73 29.29 -5.28
CA LEU A 22 -0.76 30.35 -4.98
C LEU A 22 0.34 29.86 -4.04
N ALA A 23 -0.02 29.13 -2.97
CA ALA A 23 0.95 28.57 -2.04
C ALA A 23 1.90 27.56 -2.73
N VAL A 24 1.37 26.68 -3.60
CA VAL A 24 2.17 25.71 -4.35
C VAL A 24 3.14 26.40 -5.30
N ALA A 25 2.76 27.52 -5.92
CA ALA A 25 3.65 28.27 -6.81
C ALA A 25 4.94 28.73 -6.12
N GLU A 26 4.89 29.01 -4.82
CA GLU A 26 6.06 29.43 -4.01
C GLU A 26 6.95 28.26 -3.55
N VAL A 27 6.47 27.01 -3.67
CA VAL A 27 7.14 25.82 -3.11
C VAL A 27 7.28 24.69 -4.12
N LEU A 28 7.37 25.01 -5.41
CA LEU A 28 7.45 24.02 -6.49
C LEU A 28 8.62 23.05 -6.37
N GLU A 29 9.73 23.50 -5.76
CA GLU A 29 10.93 22.69 -5.56
C GLU A 29 10.87 21.80 -4.29
N LEU A 30 9.84 21.98 -3.45
CA LEU A 30 9.69 21.16 -2.25
C LEU A 30 9.04 19.83 -2.59
N THR A 31 9.49 18.80 -1.91
CA THR A 31 8.88 17.48 -1.95
C THR A 31 8.64 16.98 -0.52
N SER A 32 7.80 15.95 -0.38
CA SER A 32 7.61 15.28 0.91
C SER A 32 8.89 14.59 1.36
N ASP A 33 9.05 14.43 2.68
CA ASP A 33 10.11 13.60 3.23
C ASP A 33 9.88 12.14 2.86
N LEU A 34 10.74 11.61 2.00
CA LEU A 34 10.67 10.22 1.51
C LEU A 34 11.40 9.23 2.42
N SER A 35 12.14 9.70 3.43
CA SER A 35 12.95 8.85 4.30
C SER A 35 12.11 7.84 5.08
N VAL A 36 10.91 8.24 5.52
CA VAL A 36 9.95 7.36 6.21
C VAL A 36 9.48 6.25 5.27
N TYR A 37 9.19 6.58 4.01
CA TYR A 37 8.75 5.60 3.01
C TYR A 37 9.87 4.61 2.67
N GLU A 38 11.10 5.09 2.52
CA GLU A 38 12.26 4.23 2.27
C GLU A 38 12.51 3.29 3.44
N THR A 39 12.43 3.79 4.67
CA THR A 39 12.56 2.99 5.89
C THR A 39 11.50 1.90 5.95
N ASN A 40 10.24 2.27 5.79
CA ASN A 40 9.11 1.34 5.82
C ASN A 40 9.21 0.28 4.72
N MET A 41 9.58 0.70 3.52
CA MET A 41 9.79 -0.21 2.37
C MET A 41 10.90 -1.22 2.68
N ASN A 42 12.03 -0.78 3.21
CA ASN A 42 13.16 -1.65 3.52
C ASN A 42 12.81 -2.67 4.62
N ILE A 43 12.10 -2.24 5.67
CA ILE A 43 11.64 -3.10 6.77
C ILE A 43 10.71 -4.19 6.21
N LEU A 44 9.67 -3.79 5.50
CA LEU A 44 8.69 -4.74 4.92
C LEU A 44 9.32 -5.68 3.90
N TYR A 45 10.14 -5.15 2.99
CA TYR A 45 10.79 -5.96 1.96
C TYR A 45 11.66 -7.05 2.57
N LYS A 46 12.49 -6.70 3.56
CA LYS A 46 13.35 -7.65 4.27
C LYS A 46 12.52 -8.74 4.93
N GLU A 47 11.56 -8.37 5.76
CA GLU A 47 10.74 -9.31 6.51
C GLU A 47 9.95 -10.25 5.59
N LEU A 48 9.26 -9.69 4.59
CA LEU A 48 8.45 -10.51 3.68
C LEU A 48 9.32 -11.49 2.88
N THR A 49 10.51 -11.07 2.45
CA THR A 49 11.44 -11.95 1.76
C THR A 49 11.95 -13.08 2.68
N GLU A 50 12.26 -12.76 3.94
CA GLU A 50 12.66 -13.75 4.95
C GLU A 50 11.53 -14.74 5.27
N LEU A 51 10.27 -14.30 5.22
CA LEU A 51 9.09 -15.15 5.38
C LEU A 51 8.72 -15.97 4.12
N GLY A 52 9.49 -15.84 3.04
CA GLY A 52 9.31 -16.62 1.82
C GLY A 52 8.41 -15.99 0.75
N PHE A 53 7.96 -14.75 0.94
CA PHE A 53 7.20 -14.06 -0.10
C PHE A 53 8.12 -13.63 -1.25
N ALA A 54 7.76 -14.02 -2.48
CA ALA A 54 8.42 -13.49 -3.67
C ALA A 54 7.95 -12.03 -3.91
N CYS A 55 8.88 -11.10 -3.86
CA CYS A 55 8.59 -9.68 -4.01
C CYS A 55 9.72 -8.98 -4.77
N VAL A 56 9.36 -8.14 -5.72
CA VAL A 56 10.30 -7.21 -6.34
C VAL A 56 10.44 -6.00 -5.42
N LYS A 57 11.68 -5.60 -5.13
CA LYS A 57 11.93 -4.40 -4.33
C LYS A 57 11.44 -3.18 -5.10
N PRO A 58 10.51 -2.38 -4.53
CA PRO A 58 10.03 -1.19 -5.22
C PRO A 58 11.15 -0.17 -5.48
N GLY A 59 11.23 0.34 -6.71
CA GLY A 59 12.13 1.43 -7.08
C GLY A 59 11.51 2.82 -6.94
N GLY A 60 10.27 2.90 -6.46
CA GLY A 60 9.51 4.14 -6.27
C GLY A 60 8.10 3.85 -5.79
N THR A 61 7.24 4.88 -5.77
CA THR A 61 5.88 4.77 -5.23
C THR A 61 5.86 4.48 -3.71
N PHE A 62 4.70 4.17 -3.18
CA PHE A 62 4.48 3.77 -1.77
C PHE A 62 3.71 2.45 -1.67
N TYR A 63 3.77 1.64 -2.73
CA TYR A 63 3.16 0.31 -2.78
C TYR A 63 4.21 -0.77 -2.98
N MET A 64 3.99 -1.90 -2.31
CA MET A 64 4.69 -3.15 -2.53
C MET A 64 3.69 -4.19 -3.05
N PHE A 65 4.16 -5.10 -3.91
CA PHE A 65 3.31 -6.04 -4.62
C PHE A 65 3.85 -7.48 -4.52
N PRO A 66 3.80 -8.10 -3.33
CA PRO A 66 4.29 -9.45 -3.12
C PRO A 66 3.37 -10.50 -3.75
N LYS A 67 3.96 -11.63 -4.12
CA LYS A 67 3.20 -12.82 -4.49
C LYS A 67 2.62 -13.46 -3.22
N ALA A 68 1.35 -13.82 -3.25
CA ALA A 68 0.71 -14.57 -2.17
C ALA A 68 1.33 -15.97 -2.04
N LEU A 69 1.25 -16.57 -0.85
CA LEU A 69 1.75 -17.93 -0.60
C LEU A 69 0.83 -19.01 -1.16
N GLU A 70 -0.32 -18.63 -1.69
CA GLU A 70 -1.26 -19.49 -2.41
C GLU A 70 -1.70 -18.82 -3.72
N GLU A 71 -2.26 -19.60 -4.65
CA GLU A 71 -2.65 -19.08 -5.97
C GLU A 71 -3.82 -18.10 -5.91
N ASP A 72 -4.74 -18.31 -4.95
CA ASP A 72 -5.90 -17.45 -4.74
C ASP A 72 -5.56 -16.31 -3.77
N ALA A 73 -5.23 -15.15 -4.31
CA ALA A 73 -4.90 -13.96 -3.52
C ALA A 73 -6.09 -13.41 -2.71
N VAL A 74 -7.33 -13.70 -3.13
CA VAL A 74 -8.53 -13.32 -2.38
C VAL A 74 -8.62 -14.20 -1.13
N ALA A 75 -8.49 -15.52 -1.27
CA ALA A 75 -8.49 -16.45 -0.15
C ALA A 75 -7.34 -16.14 0.83
N PHE A 76 -6.14 -15.86 0.31
CA PHE A 76 -5.00 -15.39 1.10
C PHE A 76 -5.33 -14.14 1.92
N SER A 77 -5.93 -13.14 1.27
CA SER A 77 -6.27 -11.88 1.94
C SER A 77 -7.36 -12.06 3.01
N GLU A 78 -8.32 -12.97 2.81
CA GLU A 78 -9.32 -13.31 3.83
C GLU A 78 -8.70 -14.03 5.04
N LYS A 79 -7.72 -14.92 4.83
CA LYS A 79 -6.95 -15.51 5.92
C LYS A 79 -6.16 -14.45 6.69
N ALA A 80 -5.50 -13.53 5.98
CA ALA A 80 -4.72 -12.46 6.59
C ALA A 80 -5.53 -11.57 7.54
N LYS A 81 -6.83 -11.36 7.27
CA LYS A 81 -7.73 -10.60 8.15
C LYS A 81 -7.85 -11.19 9.56
N LYS A 82 -7.71 -12.51 9.72
CA LYS A 82 -7.72 -13.15 11.05
C LYS A 82 -6.55 -12.70 11.93
N TYR A 83 -5.52 -12.15 11.31
CA TYR A 83 -4.29 -11.66 11.94
C TYR A 83 -4.18 -10.12 11.90
N ASP A 84 -5.30 -9.43 11.70
CA ASP A 84 -5.38 -7.97 11.61
C ASP A 84 -4.61 -7.36 10.42
N LEU A 85 -4.38 -8.14 9.35
CA LEU A 85 -3.78 -7.69 8.12
C LEU A 85 -4.84 -7.44 7.05
N ILE A 86 -4.99 -6.19 6.63
CA ILE A 86 -5.89 -5.81 5.54
C ILE A 86 -5.05 -5.64 4.27
N LEU A 87 -5.06 -6.66 3.42
CA LEU A 87 -4.32 -6.72 2.17
C LEU A 87 -5.28 -6.56 1.00
N VAL A 88 -4.78 -5.98 -0.11
CA VAL A 88 -5.60 -5.79 -1.31
C VAL A 88 -5.22 -6.83 -2.36
N PRO A 89 -6.11 -7.80 -2.66
CA PRO A 89 -5.85 -8.80 -3.70
C PRO A 89 -5.64 -8.13 -5.06
N SER A 90 -4.75 -8.71 -5.86
CA SER A 90 -4.34 -8.14 -7.14
C SER A 90 -5.28 -8.41 -8.32
N ASP A 91 -6.32 -9.20 -8.13
CA ASP A 91 -7.25 -9.58 -9.18
C ASP A 91 -7.89 -8.36 -9.88
N SER A 92 -8.21 -7.32 -9.11
CA SER A 92 -8.72 -6.05 -9.64
C SER A 92 -7.70 -5.24 -10.44
N PHE A 93 -6.41 -5.59 -10.37
CA PHE A 93 -5.31 -4.96 -11.12
C PHE A 93 -4.89 -5.79 -12.34
N GLY A 94 -5.61 -6.86 -12.66
CA GLY A 94 -5.34 -7.72 -13.81
C GLY A 94 -4.22 -8.73 -13.63
N VAL A 95 -3.69 -8.90 -12.42
CA VAL A 95 -2.65 -9.88 -12.08
C VAL A 95 -3.18 -10.81 -10.98
N LYS A 96 -3.09 -12.11 -11.17
CA LYS A 96 -3.55 -13.11 -10.19
C LYS A 96 -2.42 -13.56 -9.26
N GLY A 97 -2.77 -13.92 -8.05
CA GLY A 97 -1.85 -14.53 -7.10
C GLY A 97 -0.90 -13.55 -6.40
N TYR A 98 -1.20 -12.26 -6.43
CA TYR A 98 -0.44 -11.21 -5.75
C TYR A 98 -1.35 -10.39 -4.83
N PHE A 99 -0.76 -9.62 -3.94
CA PHE A 99 -1.49 -8.65 -3.13
C PHE A 99 -0.69 -7.35 -3.00
N ARG A 100 -1.40 -6.26 -2.77
CA ARG A 100 -0.81 -4.94 -2.61
C ARG A 100 -0.78 -4.53 -1.15
N ILE A 101 0.36 -3.99 -0.72
CA ILE A 101 0.56 -3.33 0.57
C ILE A 101 0.92 -1.87 0.31
N ALA A 102 0.29 -0.94 1.05
CA ALA A 102 0.74 0.44 1.12
C ALA A 102 1.65 0.62 2.34
N TYR A 103 2.80 1.26 2.16
CA TYR A 103 3.75 1.54 3.25
C TYR A 103 3.88 3.04 3.58
N CYS A 104 2.93 3.85 3.12
CA CYS A 104 2.81 5.27 3.45
C CYS A 104 2.07 5.49 4.79
N ILE A 105 2.54 4.83 5.83
CA ILE A 105 1.99 4.86 7.19
C ILE A 105 3.13 5.07 8.20
N ASP A 106 2.78 5.29 9.45
CA ASP A 106 3.78 5.43 10.52
C ASP A 106 4.62 4.16 10.67
N THR A 107 5.92 4.31 10.88
CA THR A 107 6.86 3.18 10.97
C THR A 107 6.51 2.19 12.09
N ASP A 108 6.01 2.68 13.23
CA ASP A 108 5.57 1.82 14.33
C ASP A 108 4.40 0.88 13.94
N LYS A 109 3.53 1.32 13.03
CA LYS A 109 2.46 0.47 12.49
C LYS A 109 3.02 -0.58 11.54
N VAL A 110 4.02 -0.24 10.74
CA VAL A 110 4.74 -1.20 9.90
C VAL A 110 5.38 -2.27 10.79
N GLU A 111 6.15 -1.88 11.80
CA GLU A 111 6.82 -2.81 12.72
C GLU A 111 5.84 -3.76 13.41
N ARG A 112 4.72 -3.23 13.91
CA ARG A 112 3.66 -4.07 14.52
C ARG A 112 3.05 -5.07 13.53
N SER A 113 2.96 -4.72 12.24
CA SER A 113 2.43 -5.62 11.22
C SER A 113 3.33 -6.82 10.95
N LEU A 114 4.63 -6.75 11.23
CA LEU A 114 5.57 -7.85 11.01
C LEU A 114 5.21 -9.08 11.83
N ASP A 115 4.83 -8.89 13.08
CA ASP A 115 4.38 -10.00 13.94
C ASP A 115 3.10 -10.65 13.42
N ALA A 116 2.22 -9.87 12.83
CA ALA A 116 1.01 -10.38 12.20
C ALA A 116 1.34 -11.24 10.96
N PHE A 117 2.28 -10.81 10.12
CA PHE A 117 2.78 -11.62 8.99
C PHE A 117 3.45 -12.92 9.46
N ARG A 118 4.28 -12.86 10.51
CA ARG A 118 4.91 -14.06 11.10
C ARG A 118 3.86 -15.05 11.61
N ARG A 119 2.82 -14.57 12.30
CA ARG A 119 1.71 -15.41 12.78
C ARG A 119 0.93 -16.02 11.64
N LEU A 120 0.60 -15.24 10.62
CA LEU A 120 -0.08 -15.72 9.42
C LEU A 120 0.68 -16.87 8.76
N VAL A 121 1.97 -16.65 8.46
CA VAL A 121 2.80 -17.67 7.78
C VAL A 121 2.95 -18.92 8.64
N ARG A 122 3.20 -18.78 9.95
CA ARG A 122 3.39 -19.93 10.85
C ARG A 122 2.14 -20.77 11.05
N SER A 123 0.96 -20.16 10.97
CA SER A 123 -0.30 -20.83 11.32
C SER A 123 -1.07 -21.36 10.12
N GLU A 124 -0.87 -20.78 8.95
CA GLU A 124 -1.65 -21.11 7.74
C GLU A 124 -0.79 -21.81 6.66
N TYR A 125 0.56 -21.73 6.79
CA TYR A 125 1.56 -22.27 5.82
C TYR A 125 2.73 -22.93 6.54
#